data_a39a2160d450e96535ff76bf7f66486f
#
_entry.id   a39a2160d450e96535ff76bf7f66486f
#
_cell.length_a   1.000
_cell.length_b   1.000
_cell.length_c   1.000
_cell.angle_alpha   90.00
_cell.angle_beta   90.00
_cell.angle_gamma   90.00
#
_symmetry.space_group_name_H-M   'P 1'
#
loop_
_entity.id
_entity.type
_entity.pdbx_description
1 polymer ?
#
loop_
_entity_poly.entity_id
_entity_poly.type
_entity_poly.pdbx_seq_one_letter_code
_entity_poly.pdbx_strand_id
1 'polypeptide(L)'
;PVKFIFSGKIADSEEEKAFIEEAKAEGAEGIISFAGYADGLTNVIKTCEEEEIYYALGSNTVSDENYEAIKDNPWYMGSVGPDLETVYQAGCDMTELFLDKDARNIVIMSGGASSGNRLHQVRTWGMLNTLEEKAGLVLDEDAEKLSATDKVTELTDKDGNLHVTICPGYTEGGEGLDNLETAFAEGECDTVMSAFHVSTYLDKIFDKEKDQDSNIMVGAIDSFSEQNFEIFKEKDSFGNAPIDYVRGKYASMAGPAFAMIYNAITGTPDVVRENGEAVRLYQNLWTAKSEEEYVELYGYATGIYENAYSCDDLMQVIGQFDVDADPQSFKELTEASDVESVKERIFAH
;
A
#
# COMPACT_ATOMS: atom_id res chain seq x y z
N PRO A 1 -2.80 -6.52 -29.84
CA PRO A 1 -3.27 -5.41 -29.01
C PRO A 1 -4.04 -5.97 -27.82
N VAL A 2 -3.79 -5.43 -26.61
CA VAL A 2 -4.50 -5.80 -25.38
C VAL A 2 -5.66 -4.81 -25.19
N LYS A 3 -6.83 -5.32 -24.80
CA LYS A 3 -7.99 -4.52 -24.38
C LYS A 3 -8.11 -4.66 -22.85
N PHE A 4 -8.24 -3.55 -22.14
CA PHE A 4 -8.52 -3.55 -20.72
C PHE A 4 -10.01 -3.29 -20.47
N ILE A 5 -10.56 -4.01 -19.49
CA ILE A 5 -11.88 -3.82 -18.90
C ILE A 5 -11.64 -3.44 -17.45
N PHE A 6 -12.16 -2.32 -17.01
CA PHE A 6 -11.94 -1.84 -15.64
C PHE A 6 -13.20 -2.07 -14.81
N SER A 7 -13.02 -2.62 -13.61
CA SER A 7 -14.10 -2.66 -12.61
C SER A 7 -14.43 -1.25 -12.12
N GLY A 8 -15.63 -1.07 -11.59
CA GLY A 8 -15.90 -0.02 -10.62
C GLY A 8 -15.21 -0.32 -9.28
N LYS A 9 -15.64 0.37 -8.22
CA LYS A 9 -15.22 0.05 -6.86
C LYS A 9 -15.73 -1.36 -6.51
N ILE A 10 -14.83 -2.19 -6.02
CA ILE A 10 -15.11 -3.53 -5.49
C ILE A 10 -14.92 -3.46 -3.98
N ALA A 11 -15.94 -3.80 -3.19
CA ALA A 11 -15.94 -3.68 -1.75
C ALA A 11 -15.56 -4.98 -1.03
N ASP A 12 -15.82 -6.14 -1.65
CA ASP A 12 -15.57 -7.44 -1.06
C ASP A 12 -15.31 -8.54 -2.11
N SER A 13 -15.03 -9.74 -1.65
CA SER A 13 -14.75 -10.89 -2.51
C SER A 13 -15.97 -11.37 -3.32
N GLU A 14 -17.19 -11.11 -2.91
CA GLU A 14 -18.38 -11.48 -3.66
C GLU A 14 -18.59 -10.55 -4.85
N GLU A 15 -18.35 -9.25 -4.67
CA GLU A 15 -18.34 -8.28 -5.78
C GLU A 15 -17.18 -8.56 -6.77
N GLU A 16 -16.02 -8.99 -6.27
CA GLU A 16 -14.90 -9.39 -7.14
C GLU A 16 -15.26 -10.60 -7.99
N LYS A 17 -15.89 -11.62 -7.42
CA LYS A 17 -16.38 -12.80 -8.15
C LYS A 17 -17.39 -12.41 -9.24
N ALA A 18 -18.35 -11.56 -8.90
CA ALA A 18 -19.34 -11.08 -9.86
C ALA A 18 -18.67 -10.33 -11.04
N PHE A 19 -17.66 -9.50 -10.76
CA PHE A 19 -16.90 -8.82 -11.80
C PHE A 19 -16.10 -9.81 -12.68
N ILE A 20 -15.53 -10.88 -12.11
CA ILE A 20 -14.84 -11.92 -12.87
C ILE A 20 -15.77 -12.58 -13.89
N GLU A 21 -16.99 -12.94 -13.46
CA GLU A 21 -18.02 -13.52 -14.33
C GLU A 21 -18.43 -12.53 -15.46
N GLU A 22 -18.61 -11.25 -15.13
CA GLU A 22 -18.93 -10.20 -16.10
C GLU A 22 -17.78 -10.00 -17.11
N ALA A 23 -16.54 -9.87 -16.63
CA ALA A 23 -15.37 -9.70 -17.46
C ALA A 23 -15.18 -10.90 -18.41
N LYS A 24 -15.40 -12.13 -17.92
CA LYS A 24 -15.37 -13.34 -18.76
C LYS A 24 -16.43 -13.29 -19.85
N ALA A 25 -17.66 -12.88 -19.53
CA ALA A 25 -18.73 -12.74 -20.52
C ALA A 25 -18.39 -11.69 -21.60
N GLU A 26 -17.58 -10.68 -21.27
CA GLU A 26 -17.03 -9.71 -22.24
C GLU A 26 -15.80 -10.22 -23.01
N GLY A 27 -15.31 -11.40 -22.70
CA GLY A 27 -14.19 -12.08 -23.39
C GLY A 27 -12.83 -11.80 -22.75
N ALA A 28 -12.77 -11.43 -21.48
CA ALA A 28 -11.50 -11.36 -20.76
C ALA A 28 -10.89 -12.77 -20.60
N GLU A 29 -9.57 -12.86 -20.70
CA GLU A 29 -8.79 -14.08 -20.52
C GLU A 29 -7.96 -14.06 -19.24
N GLY A 30 -7.84 -12.89 -18.59
CA GLY A 30 -7.12 -12.72 -17.34
C GLY A 30 -7.60 -11.53 -16.52
N ILE A 31 -7.39 -11.63 -15.22
CA ILE A 31 -7.72 -10.63 -14.19
C ILE A 31 -6.42 -10.20 -13.51
N ILE A 32 -6.26 -8.88 -13.33
CA ILE A 32 -5.26 -8.32 -12.42
C ILE A 32 -6.05 -7.63 -11.30
N SER A 33 -5.99 -8.19 -10.11
CA SER A 33 -6.66 -7.64 -8.94
C SER A 33 -5.69 -6.85 -8.08
N PHE A 34 -6.18 -5.76 -7.50
CA PHE A 34 -5.46 -4.95 -6.52
C PHE A 34 -6.11 -5.03 -5.12
N ALA A 35 -7.21 -5.74 -5.02
CA ALA A 35 -8.02 -5.77 -3.82
C ALA A 35 -7.42 -6.63 -2.71
N GLY A 36 -7.01 -7.87 -3.01
CA GLY A 36 -6.33 -8.75 -2.07
C GLY A 36 -7.08 -8.98 -0.75
N TYR A 37 -8.39 -9.26 -0.83
CA TYR A 37 -9.16 -9.60 0.37
C TYR A 37 -8.61 -10.86 1.02
N ALA A 38 -8.16 -10.76 2.27
CA ALA A 38 -7.66 -11.91 3.02
C ALA A 38 -8.75 -12.99 3.15
N ASP A 39 -9.98 -12.55 3.44
CA ASP A 39 -11.13 -13.41 3.52
C ASP A 39 -11.82 -13.54 2.14
N GLY A 40 -11.88 -14.75 1.61
CA GLY A 40 -12.57 -15.04 0.36
C GLY A 40 -11.67 -15.23 -0.87
N LEU A 41 -10.37 -14.95 -0.80
CA LEU A 41 -9.45 -15.12 -1.95
C LEU A 41 -9.49 -16.56 -2.52
N THR A 42 -9.54 -17.58 -1.67
CA THR A 42 -9.66 -18.97 -2.11
C THR A 42 -10.92 -19.20 -2.96
N ASN A 43 -12.03 -18.53 -2.60
CA ASN A 43 -13.28 -18.62 -3.36
C ASN A 43 -13.19 -17.82 -4.67
N VAL A 44 -12.50 -16.68 -4.66
CA VAL A 44 -12.22 -15.90 -5.89
C VAL A 44 -11.42 -16.74 -6.88
N ILE A 45 -10.34 -17.41 -6.44
CA ILE A 45 -9.52 -18.27 -7.30
C ILE A 45 -10.31 -19.47 -7.81
N LYS A 46 -11.23 -20.03 -6.99
CA LYS A 46 -12.13 -21.08 -7.46
C LYS A 46 -13.08 -20.59 -8.54
N THR A 47 -13.63 -19.37 -8.43
CA THR A 47 -14.40 -18.75 -9.51
C THR A 47 -13.57 -18.59 -10.78
N CYS A 48 -12.32 -18.16 -10.66
CA CYS A 48 -11.40 -18.07 -11.81
C CYS A 48 -11.16 -19.44 -12.51
N GLU A 49 -11.07 -20.52 -11.72
CA GLU A 49 -10.97 -21.88 -12.26
C GLU A 49 -12.28 -22.31 -12.95
N GLU A 50 -13.44 -22.04 -12.37
CA GLU A 50 -14.75 -22.35 -12.93
C GLU A 50 -15.00 -21.60 -14.26
N GLU A 51 -14.54 -20.35 -14.33
CA GLU A 51 -14.67 -19.49 -15.52
C GLU A 51 -13.51 -19.67 -16.52
N GLU A 52 -12.49 -20.47 -16.21
CA GLU A 52 -11.29 -20.64 -17.05
C GLU A 52 -10.66 -19.28 -17.39
N ILE A 53 -10.37 -18.45 -16.37
CA ILE A 53 -9.76 -17.13 -16.49
C ILE A 53 -8.54 -17.03 -15.57
N TYR A 54 -7.40 -16.57 -16.09
CA TYR A 54 -6.20 -16.41 -15.28
C TYR A 54 -6.30 -15.24 -14.29
N TYR A 55 -5.66 -15.40 -13.13
CA TYR A 55 -5.69 -14.39 -12.07
C TYR A 55 -4.29 -14.10 -11.54
N ALA A 56 -3.96 -12.83 -11.39
CA ALA A 56 -2.78 -12.35 -10.69
C ALA A 56 -3.16 -11.24 -9.70
N LEU A 57 -2.54 -11.26 -8.52
CA LEU A 57 -2.69 -10.19 -7.54
C LEU A 57 -1.53 -9.20 -7.69
N GLY A 58 -1.84 -7.94 -7.93
CA GLY A 58 -0.88 -6.84 -8.05
C GLY A 58 -0.88 -5.92 -6.84
N SER A 59 0.30 -5.36 -6.52
CA SER A 59 0.49 -4.37 -5.44
C SER A 59 0.02 -4.81 -4.05
N ASN A 60 -0.20 -6.10 -3.84
CA ASN A 60 -0.61 -6.70 -2.58
C ASN A 60 0.10 -8.04 -2.37
N THR A 61 0.12 -8.50 -1.14
CA THR A 61 0.65 -9.81 -0.77
C THR A 61 -0.48 -10.75 -0.33
N VAL A 62 -0.20 -12.03 -0.38
CA VAL A 62 -1.08 -13.11 0.06
C VAL A 62 -0.53 -13.68 1.36
N SER A 63 -1.39 -13.95 2.36
CA SER A 63 -0.99 -14.63 3.59
C SER A 63 -0.45 -16.04 3.30
N ASP A 64 0.36 -16.58 4.21
CA ASP A 64 0.89 -17.95 4.07
C ASP A 64 -0.23 -18.98 3.93
N GLU A 65 -1.28 -18.85 4.73
CA GLU A 65 -2.44 -19.74 4.69
C GLU A 65 -3.14 -19.71 3.33
N ASN A 66 -3.44 -18.52 2.82
CA ASN A 66 -4.09 -18.37 1.52
C ASN A 66 -3.17 -18.86 0.40
N TYR A 67 -1.89 -18.54 0.44
CA TYR A 67 -0.92 -18.99 -0.56
C TYR A 67 -0.84 -20.51 -0.65
N GLU A 68 -0.66 -21.20 0.48
CA GLU A 68 -0.65 -22.66 0.53
C GLU A 68 -1.94 -23.30 0.00
N ALA A 69 -3.07 -22.61 0.15
CA ALA A 69 -4.35 -23.10 -0.34
C ALA A 69 -4.56 -22.97 -1.86
N ILE A 70 -3.85 -22.03 -2.52
CA ILE A 70 -4.12 -21.67 -3.92
C ILE A 70 -2.91 -21.81 -4.86
N LYS A 71 -1.69 -21.97 -4.36
CA LYS A 71 -0.46 -21.97 -5.16
C LYS A 71 -0.43 -23.01 -6.28
N ASP A 72 -1.08 -24.16 -6.08
CA ASP A 72 -1.15 -25.26 -7.05
C ASP A 72 -2.24 -25.05 -8.12
N ASN A 73 -3.14 -24.06 -7.93
CA ASN A 73 -4.22 -23.82 -8.88
C ASN A 73 -3.67 -23.27 -10.20
N PRO A 74 -3.95 -23.92 -11.35
CA PRO A 74 -3.37 -23.53 -12.63
C PRO A 74 -3.87 -22.19 -13.17
N TRP A 75 -4.94 -21.63 -12.63
CA TRP A 75 -5.51 -20.33 -13.01
C TRP A 75 -5.00 -19.19 -12.14
N TYR A 76 -4.34 -19.49 -11.01
CA TYR A 76 -3.66 -18.51 -10.19
C TYR A 76 -2.20 -18.38 -10.62
N MET A 77 -1.81 -17.21 -11.14
CA MET A 77 -0.45 -16.98 -11.65
C MET A 77 0.51 -16.50 -10.58
N GLY A 78 0.00 -15.90 -9.51
CA GLY A 78 0.81 -15.43 -8.41
C GLY A 78 0.41 -14.08 -7.86
N SER A 79 1.26 -13.57 -6.97
CA SER A 79 1.13 -12.23 -6.40
C SER A 79 2.45 -11.48 -6.42
N VAL A 80 2.35 -10.16 -6.60
CA VAL A 80 3.46 -9.22 -6.51
C VAL A 80 3.04 -8.01 -5.67
N GLY A 81 3.86 -7.64 -4.70
CA GLY A 81 3.56 -6.50 -3.82
C GLY A 81 4.42 -6.49 -2.57
N PRO A 82 4.25 -5.52 -1.67
CA PRO A 82 5.01 -5.47 -0.43
C PRO A 82 4.62 -6.64 0.49
N ASP A 83 5.59 -7.24 1.15
CA ASP A 83 5.33 -8.19 2.23
C ASP A 83 4.88 -7.48 3.52
N LEU A 84 4.43 -8.26 4.51
CA LEU A 84 3.97 -7.70 5.78
C LEU A 84 5.09 -7.04 6.57
N GLU A 85 6.33 -7.52 6.45
CA GLU A 85 7.50 -6.92 7.10
C GLU A 85 7.78 -5.52 6.52
N THR A 86 7.79 -5.37 5.19
CA THR A 86 7.92 -4.08 4.51
C THR A 86 6.81 -3.11 4.93
N VAL A 87 5.59 -3.61 5.08
CA VAL A 87 4.43 -2.81 5.53
C VAL A 87 4.56 -2.39 6.99
N TYR A 88 4.99 -3.29 7.86
CA TYR A 88 5.27 -3.02 9.28
C TYR A 88 6.39 -1.98 9.43
N GLN A 89 7.50 -2.19 8.72
CA GLN A 89 8.64 -1.29 8.73
C GLN A 89 8.30 0.11 8.22
N ALA A 90 7.28 0.25 7.35
CA ALA A 90 6.81 1.56 6.93
C ALA A 90 6.23 2.38 8.10
N GLY A 91 5.52 1.73 9.03
CA GLY A 91 5.06 2.36 10.26
C GLY A 91 6.21 2.76 11.18
N CYS A 92 7.20 1.87 11.34
CA CYS A 92 8.39 2.12 12.15
C CYS A 92 9.16 3.34 11.64
N ASP A 93 9.53 3.34 10.36
CA ASP A 93 10.37 4.38 9.76
C ASP A 93 9.71 5.78 9.81
N MET A 94 8.39 5.86 9.61
CA MET A 94 7.65 7.11 9.73
C MET A 94 7.69 7.63 11.17
N THR A 95 7.47 6.75 12.13
CA THR A 95 7.47 7.11 13.56
C THR A 95 8.85 7.57 14.01
N GLU A 96 9.92 6.86 13.63
CA GLU A 96 11.29 7.26 13.94
C GLU A 96 11.61 8.66 13.41
N LEU A 97 11.23 8.94 12.16
CA LEU A 97 11.45 10.26 11.57
C LEU A 97 10.80 11.38 12.39
N PHE A 98 9.56 11.18 12.84
CA PHE A 98 8.86 12.21 13.61
C PHE A 98 9.35 12.32 15.05
N LEU A 99 9.73 11.22 15.70
CA LEU A 99 10.40 11.27 16.99
C LEU A 99 11.73 12.02 16.93
N ASP A 100 12.50 11.86 15.86
CA ASP A 100 13.74 12.62 15.61
C ASP A 100 13.50 14.12 15.41
N LYS A 101 12.27 14.51 15.04
CA LYS A 101 11.79 15.89 14.93
C LYS A 101 11.04 16.38 16.20
N ASP A 102 11.20 15.70 17.32
CA ASP A 102 10.58 16.03 18.60
C ASP A 102 9.04 15.93 18.67
N ALA A 103 8.43 15.04 17.90
CA ALA A 103 6.99 14.73 18.02
C ALA A 103 6.62 14.28 19.44
N ARG A 104 5.57 14.87 20.02
CA ARG A 104 5.11 14.62 21.41
C ARG A 104 3.60 14.46 21.54
N ASN A 105 2.82 15.17 20.74
CA ASN A 105 1.36 15.11 20.74
C ASN A 105 0.89 14.53 19.42
N ILE A 106 0.84 13.20 19.36
CA ILE A 106 0.70 12.44 18.11
C ILE A 106 -0.72 11.92 17.96
N VAL A 107 -1.32 12.15 16.82
CA VAL A 107 -2.55 11.47 16.40
C VAL A 107 -2.23 10.42 15.35
N ILE A 108 -2.65 9.17 15.58
CA ILE A 108 -2.51 8.05 14.64
C ILE A 108 -3.87 7.78 14.01
N MET A 109 -3.99 8.00 12.68
CA MET A 109 -5.14 7.59 11.90
C MET A 109 -4.99 6.11 11.55
N SER A 110 -5.68 5.24 12.31
CA SER A 110 -5.64 3.78 12.12
C SER A 110 -6.91 3.31 11.43
N GLY A 111 -6.89 2.36 10.56
CA GLY A 111 -8.13 1.85 9.96
C GLY A 111 -9.05 1.13 10.97
N GLY A 112 -8.49 0.62 12.07
CA GLY A 112 -9.19 -0.26 13.00
C GLY A 112 -9.51 -1.63 12.38
N ALA A 113 -10.18 -2.50 13.15
CA ALA A 113 -10.64 -3.79 12.65
C ALA A 113 -11.83 -3.63 11.69
N SER A 114 -12.70 -2.66 11.94
CA SER A 114 -13.90 -2.38 11.14
C SER A 114 -13.60 -2.02 9.67
N SER A 115 -12.40 -1.49 9.38
CA SER A 115 -11.98 -1.21 7.99
C SER A 115 -11.74 -2.46 7.14
N GLY A 116 -11.60 -3.63 7.77
CA GLY A 116 -11.28 -4.90 7.09
C GLY A 116 -9.90 -4.95 6.42
N ASN A 117 -9.07 -3.91 6.57
CA ASN A 117 -7.77 -3.83 5.91
C ASN A 117 -6.61 -4.15 6.86
N ARG A 118 -6.11 -5.39 6.77
CA ARG A 118 -5.00 -5.86 7.59
C ARG A 118 -3.73 -5.00 7.44
N LEU A 119 -3.47 -4.43 6.27
CA LEU A 119 -2.27 -3.62 6.04
C LEU A 119 -2.29 -2.32 6.87
N HIS A 120 -3.48 -1.72 7.08
CA HIS A 120 -3.61 -0.55 7.96
C HIS A 120 -3.23 -0.91 9.41
N GLN A 121 -3.69 -2.08 9.88
CA GLN A 121 -3.36 -2.57 11.23
C GLN A 121 -1.86 -2.83 11.37
N VAL A 122 -1.22 -3.48 10.38
CA VAL A 122 0.21 -3.80 10.42
C VAL A 122 1.06 -2.52 10.45
N ARG A 123 0.68 -1.48 9.69
CA ARG A 123 1.34 -0.16 9.72
C ARG A 123 1.21 0.50 11.09
N THR A 124 0.00 0.51 11.64
CA THR A 124 -0.27 1.05 12.98
C THR A 124 0.47 0.26 14.06
N TRP A 125 0.57 -1.05 13.93
CA TRP A 125 1.37 -1.89 14.82
C TRP A 125 2.84 -1.47 14.83
N GLY A 126 3.45 -1.25 13.66
CA GLY A 126 4.83 -0.73 13.56
C GLY A 126 4.99 0.63 14.24
N MET A 127 4.01 1.54 14.06
CA MET A 127 4.02 2.85 14.75
C MET A 127 4.01 2.69 16.28
N LEU A 128 3.09 1.90 16.81
CA LEU A 128 2.93 1.69 18.25
C LEU A 128 4.14 1.03 18.89
N ASN A 129 4.70 -0.02 18.28
CA ASN A 129 5.91 -0.65 18.77
C ASN A 129 7.10 0.32 18.81
N THR A 130 7.26 1.13 17.79
CA THR A 130 8.34 2.12 17.75
C THR A 130 8.17 3.19 18.83
N LEU A 131 6.95 3.65 19.08
CA LEU A 131 6.65 4.60 20.17
C LEU A 131 6.91 3.99 21.55
N GLU A 132 6.55 2.70 21.75
CA GLU A 132 6.87 1.99 23.00
C GLU A 132 8.37 1.86 23.20
N GLU A 133 9.09 1.33 22.20
CA GLU A 133 10.52 1.01 22.31
C GLU A 133 11.41 2.25 22.38
N LYS A 134 11.13 3.28 21.59
CA LYS A 134 12.02 4.44 21.44
C LYS A 134 11.61 5.66 22.25
N ALA A 135 10.31 5.82 22.53
CA ALA A 135 9.79 6.98 23.24
C ALA A 135 9.15 6.66 24.59
N GLY A 136 9.09 5.37 24.97
CA GLY A 136 8.59 4.92 26.27
C GLY A 136 7.09 5.01 26.43
N LEU A 137 6.32 5.01 25.32
CA LEU A 137 4.86 4.96 25.37
C LEU A 137 4.43 3.75 26.21
N VAL A 138 3.44 3.92 27.06
CA VAL A 138 2.89 2.82 27.86
C VAL A 138 1.66 2.27 27.16
N LEU A 139 1.73 1.03 26.72
CA LEU A 139 0.61 0.35 26.07
C LEU A 139 -0.23 -0.40 27.13
N ASP A 140 -1.53 -0.24 27.08
CA ASP A 140 -2.47 -0.96 27.96
C ASP A 140 -2.72 -2.40 27.54
N GLU A 141 -2.44 -2.70 26.25
CA GLU A 141 -2.52 -4.02 25.62
C GLU A 141 -1.34 -4.19 24.67
N ASP A 142 -1.21 -5.40 24.09
CA ASP A 142 -0.27 -5.68 23.02
C ASP A 142 -0.47 -4.74 21.82
N ALA A 143 0.63 -4.22 21.24
CA ALA A 143 0.60 -3.24 20.15
C ALA A 143 -0.17 -3.76 18.91
N GLU A 144 -0.08 -5.05 18.61
CA GLU A 144 -0.82 -5.65 17.50
C GLU A 144 -2.33 -5.59 17.76
N LYS A 145 -2.80 -5.85 18.99
CA LYS A 145 -4.21 -5.72 19.35
C LYS A 145 -4.68 -4.27 19.30
N LEU A 146 -3.87 -3.34 19.84
CA LEU A 146 -4.19 -1.91 19.81
C LEU A 146 -4.29 -1.39 18.38
N SER A 147 -3.47 -1.88 17.47
CA SER A 147 -3.53 -1.51 16.05
C SER A 147 -4.86 -1.83 15.37
N ALA A 148 -5.60 -2.79 15.91
CA ALA A 148 -6.92 -3.20 15.45
C ALA A 148 -8.08 -2.63 16.27
N THR A 149 -7.81 -1.68 17.19
CA THR A 149 -8.89 -1.06 17.98
C THR A 149 -9.87 -0.29 17.09
N ASP A 150 -11.17 -0.42 17.38
CA ASP A 150 -12.24 0.39 16.77
C ASP A 150 -12.71 1.51 17.72
N LYS A 151 -11.90 1.85 18.72
CA LYS A 151 -12.22 2.92 19.68
C LYS A 151 -11.09 3.93 19.71
N VAL A 152 -11.43 5.20 19.82
CA VAL A 152 -10.45 6.23 20.16
C VAL A 152 -9.77 5.83 21.46
N THR A 153 -8.44 5.78 21.43
CA THR A 153 -7.63 5.32 22.56
C THR A 153 -6.50 6.31 22.82
N GLU A 154 -6.46 6.82 24.03
CA GLU A 154 -5.41 7.74 24.48
C GLU A 154 -4.35 6.98 25.28
N LEU A 155 -3.09 7.22 24.96
CA LEU A 155 -1.93 6.61 25.58
C LEU A 155 -0.91 7.69 25.92
N THR A 156 -0.12 7.45 26.98
CA THR A 156 0.93 8.38 27.41
C THR A 156 2.19 7.59 27.81
N ASP A 157 3.33 8.29 27.84
CA ASP A 157 4.50 7.77 28.57
C ASP A 157 4.31 7.92 30.10
N LYS A 158 5.23 7.36 30.88
CA LYS A 158 5.16 7.38 32.36
C LYS A 158 5.23 8.77 32.96
N ASP A 159 5.85 9.69 32.26
CA ASP A 159 6.11 11.06 32.75
C ASP A 159 5.10 12.07 32.20
N GLY A 160 4.22 11.66 31.29
CA GLY A 160 3.21 12.51 30.65
C GLY A 160 3.81 13.53 29.66
N ASN A 161 4.95 13.22 29.06
CA ASN A 161 5.61 14.07 28.06
C ASN A 161 5.29 13.65 26.62
N LEU A 162 4.80 12.43 26.43
CA LEU A 162 4.34 11.91 25.15
C LEU A 162 2.86 11.59 25.26
N HIS A 163 2.07 12.15 24.37
CA HIS A 163 0.64 11.88 24.24
C HIS A 163 0.35 11.31 22.85
N VAL A 164 -0.33 10.18 22.81
CA VAL A 164 -0.69 9.51 21.56
C VAL A 164 -2.17 9.19 21.57
N THR A 165 -2.89 9.62 20.54
CA THR A 165 -4.30 9.30 20.35
C THR A 165 -4.46 8.43 19.10
N ILE A 166 -4.95 7.22 19.26
CA ILE A 166 -5.32 6.33 18.15
C ILE A 166 -6.74 6.69 17.73
N CYS A 167 -6.89 7.13 16.48
CA CYS A 167 -8.17 7.45 15.84
C CYS A 167 -8.50 6.38 14.81
N PRO A 168 -9.34 5.40 15.14
CA PRO A 168 -9.77 4.38 14.19
C PRO A 168 -10.78 4.94 13.18
N GLY A 169 -11.01 4.18 12.11
CA GLY A 169 -11.98 4.51 11.08
C GLY A 169 -11.32 4.95 9.78
N TYR A 170 -11.82 4.40 8.68
CA TYR A 170 -11.34 4.73 7.35
C TYR A 170 -12.12 5.94 6.79
N THR A 171 -11.48 6.71 5.90
CA THR A 171 -11.98 7.99 5.39
C THR A 171 -13.36 7.93 4.76
N GLU A 172 -13.71 6.85 4.11
CA GLU A 172 -14.95 6.76 3.34
C GLU A 172 -16.21 6.63 4.20
N GLY A 173 -16.07 6.22 5.48
CA GLY A 173 -17.18 6.07 6.40
C GLY A 173 -17.53 7.32 7.23
N GLY A 174 -16.71 8.38 7.18
CA GLY A 174 -16.88 9.57 8.02
C GLY A 174 -16.40 9.40 9.48
N GLU A 175 -16.38 8.20 10.01
CA GLU A 175 -16.02 7.92 11.42
C GLU A 175 -14.57 8.34 11.75
N GLY A 176 -13.63 8.11 10.83
CA GLY A 176 -12.24 8.55 11.02
C GLY A 176 -12.12 10.07 11.15
N LEU A 177 -12.93 10.83 10.42
CA LEU A 177 -12.95 12.29 10.50
C LEU A 177 -13.54 12.76 11.84
N ASP A 178 -14.64 12.16 12.28
CA ASP A 178 -15.28 12.48 13.57
C ASP A 178 -14.33 12.17 14.75
N ASN A 179 -13.60 11.06 14.66
CA ASN A 179 -12.60 10.68 15.65
C ASN A 179 -11.41 11.66 15.68
N LEU A 180 -10.93 12.11 14.51
CA LEU A 180 -9.88 13.13 14.42
C LEU A 180 -10.34 14.47 15.03
N GLU A 181 -11.56 14.92 14.71
CA GLU A 181 -12.14 16.15 15.30
C GLU A 181 -12.23 16.05 16.83
N THR A 182 -12.60 14.87 17.34
CA THR A 182 -12.64 14.61 18.78
C THR A 182 -11.24 14.74 19.40
N ALA A 183 -10.23 14.09 18.82
CA ALA A 183 -8.85 14.16 19.28
C ALA A 183 -8.32 15.61 19.27
N PHE A 184 -8.62 16.37 18.23
CA PHE A 184 -8.21 17.78 18.13
C PHE A 184 -8.91 18.70 19.14
N ALA A 185 -10.12 18.37 19.57
CA ALA A 185 -10.84 19.13 20.59
C ALA A 185 -10.29 18.90 22.01
N GLU A 186 -9.67 17.74 22.26
CA GLU A 186 -9.20 17.33 23.58
C GLU A 186 -7.79 17.82 23.93
N GLY A 187 -6.94 18.15 22.93
CA GLY A 187 -5.56 18.54 23.18
C GLY A 187 -4.84 19.25 22.04
N GLU A 188 -3.58 19.58 22.29
CA GLU A 188 -2.65 20.03 21.25
C GLU A 188 -2.24 18.83 20.38
N CYS A 189 -1.91 19.10 19.11
CA CYS A 189 -1.38 18.11 18.18
C CYS A 189 -0.17 18.71 17.45
N ASP A 190 0.94 18.01 17.43
CA ASP A 190 2.12 18.41 16.67
C ASP A 190 2.41 17.45 15.51
N THR A 191 1.78 16.28 15.49
CA THR A 191 2.04 15.25 14.49
C THR A 191 0.79 14.41 14.19
N VAL A 192 0.49 14.23 12.91
CA VAL A 192 -0.51 13.27 12.43
C VAL A 192 0.18 12.19 11.61
N MET A 193 0.07 10.96 12.04
CA MET A 193 0.56 9.77 11.31
C MET A 193 -0.61 8.96 10.79
N SER A 194 -0.71 8.78 9.47
CA SER A 194 -1.79 8.01 8.87
C SER A 194 -1.32 6.67 8.31
N ALA A 195 -2.02 5.60 8.69
CA ALA A 195 -1.81 4.26 8.14
C ALA A 195 -2.34 4.12 6.69
N PHE A 196 -2.91 5.17 6.12
CA PHE A 196 -3.47 5.24 4.77
C PHE A 196 -3.40 6.69 4.26
N HIS A 197 -4.10 7.02 3.16
CA HIS A 197 -4.11 8.37 2.62
C HIS A 197 -4.66 9.40 3.62
N VAL A 198 -4.07 10.59 3.61
CA VAL A 198 -4.39 11.67 4.54
C VAL A 198 -5.19 12.81 3.90
N SER A 199 -5.38 12.76 2.59
CA SER A 199 -5.96 13.84 1.79
C SER A 199 -7.30 14.38 2.29
N THR A 200 -8.18 13.50 2.77
CA THR A 200 -9.52 13.88 3.28
C THR A 200 -9.49 14.52 4.66
N TYR A 201 -8.34 14.49 5.35
CA TYR A 201 -8.16 15.07 6.69
C TYR A 201 -7.42 16.40 6.67
N LEU A 202 -6.78 16.78 5.56
CA LEU A 202 -5.90 17.96 5.50
C LEU A 202 -6.60 19.26 5.88
N ASP A 203 -7.84 19.47 5.44
CA ASP A 203 -8.58 20.68 5.82
C ASP A 203 -8.74 20.81 7.35
N LYS A 204 -8.99 19.68 8.04
CA LYS A 204 -9.11 19.68 9.51
C LYS A 204 -7.77 19.85 10.21
N ILE A 205 -6.71 19.31 9.63
CA ILE A 205 -5.35 19.51 10.12
C ILE A 205 -4.97 21.00 9.99
N PHE A 206 -5.23 21.61 8.83
CA PHE A 206 -4.94 23.03 8.61
C PHE A 206 -5.79 23.96 9.51
N ASP A 207 -7.03 23.60 9.79
CA ASP A 207 -7.85 24.35 10.74
C ASP A 207 -7.29 24.23 12.16
N LYS A 208 -6.84 23.03 12.57
CA LYS A 208 -6.20 22.81 13.87
C LYS A 208 -4.88 23.58 14.00
N GLU A 209 -4.05 23.63 12.96
CA GLU A 209 -2.84 24.45 12.91
C GLU A 209 -3.13 25.94 13.19
N LYS A 210 -4.16 26.46 12.53
CA LYS A 210 -4.59 27.87 12.74
C LYS A 210 -5.09 28.11 14.15
N ASP A 211 -5.86 27.17 14.71
CA ASP A 211 -6.44 27.30 16.03
C ASP A 211 -5.39 27.29 17.14
N GLN A 212 -4.35 26.49 17.00
CA GLN A 212 -3.25 26.38 17.97
C GLN A 212 -2.04 27.25 17.64
N ASP A 213 -2.04 27.98 16.50
CA ASP A 213 -0.94 28.83 16.00
C ASP A 213 0.41 28.08 15.94
N SER A 214 0.37 26.82 15.54
CA SER A 214 1.57 25.98 15.38
C SER A 214 1.40 24.95 14.27
N ASN A 215 2.50 24.64 13.59
CA ASN A 215 2.56 23.64 12.50
C ASN A 215 2.32 22.23 13.04
N ILE A 216 1.68 21.40 12.25
CA ILE A 216 1.49 19.97 12.49
C ILE A 216 2.27 19.19 11.42
N MET A 217 3.16 18.32 11.83
CA MET A 217 3.85 17.40 10.92
C MET A 217 2.89 16.30 10.45
N VAL A 218 2.87 16.01 9.16
CA VAL A 218 1.94 15.04 8.58
C VAL A 218 2.68 13.94 7.84
N GLY A 219 2.39 12.69 8.18
CA GLY A 219 2.90 11.52 7.47
C GLY A 219 1.80 10.56 7.03
N ALA A 220 1.98 9.94 5.87
CA ALA A 220 1.05 8.96 5.33
C ALA A 220 1.75 7.73 4.76
N ILE A 221 1.19 6.54 5.00
CA ILE A 221 1.60 5.33 4.30
C ILE A 221 0.52 5.04 3.25
N ASP A 222 0.78 5.49 2.01
CA ASP A 222 -0.23 5.56 0.97
C ASP A 222 0.32 5.15 -0.40
N SER A 223 0.31 6.03 -1.37
CA SER A 223 0.77 5.77 -2.74
C SER A 223 1.33 7.02 -3.41
N PHE A 224 2.17 6.81 -4.42
CA PHE A 224 2.58 7.85 -5.36
C PHE A 224 1.48 8.03 -6.41
N SER A 225 0.43 8.78 -6.04
CA SER A 225 -0.78 9.04 -6.81
C SER A 225 -0.83 10.47 -7.34
N GLU A 226 -1.67 10.71 -8.36
CA GLU A 226 -1.95 12.06 -8.85
C GLU A 226 -2.55 12.95 -7.76
N GLN A 227 -3.42 12.39 -6.91
CA GLN A 227 -4.02 13.12 -5.80
C GLN A 227 -2.95 13.67 -4.84
N ASN A 228 -2.02 12.83 -4.38
CA ASN A 228 -0.93 13.27 -3.53
C ASN A 228 0.02 14.23 -4.25
N PHE A 229 0.24 14.05 -5.56
CA PHE A 229 1.04 14.96 -6.37
C PHE A 229 0.45 16.37 -6.42
N GLU A 230 -0.88 16.50 -6.55
CA GLU A 230 -1.54 17.81 -6.51
C GLU A 230 -1.48 18.43 -5.11
N ILE A 231 -1.65 17.62 -4.03
CA ILE A 231 -1.52 18.07 -2.64
C ILE A 231 -0.14 18.67 -2.36
N PHE A 232 0.94 18.03 -2.83
CA PHE A 232 2.29 18.56 -2.62
C PHE A 232 2.56 19.91 -3.30
N LYS A 233 1.74 20.34 -4.25
CA LYS A 233 1.83 21.68 -4.86
C LYS A 233 1.19 22.77 -4.00
N GLU A 234 0.37 22.38 -3.03
CA GLU A 234 -0.26 23.30 -2.09
C GLU A 234 0.70 23.63 -0.94
N LYS A 235 0.31 24.57 -0.11
CA LYS A 235 1.02 24.91 1.11
C LYS A 235 0.05 24.92 2.29
N ASP A 236 0.55 24.46 3.44
CA ASP A 236 -0.15 24.54 4.70
C ASP A 236 -0.31 25.99 5.18
N SER A 237 -0.87 26.17 6.38
CA SER A 237 -1.08 27.47 6.98
C SER A 237 0.21 28.23 7.32
N PHE A 238 1.36 27.55 7.36
CA PHE A 238 2.67 28.08 7.70
C PHE A 238 3.61 28.18 6.47
N GLY A 239 3.11 27.78 5.30
CA GLY A 239 3.87 27.83 4.02
C GLY A 239 4.77 26.63 3.79
N ASN A 240 4.58 25.53 4.55
CA ASN A 240 5.29 24.27 4.36
C ASN A 240 4.56 23.36 3.36
N ALA A 241 5.18 22.23 3.02
CA ALA A 241 4.48 21.17 2.33
C ALA A 241 3.38 20.59 3.24
N PRO A 242 2.19 20.27 2.70
CA PRO A 242 1.09 19.71 3.49
C PRO A 242 1.35 18.32 4.08
N ILE A 243 2.32 17.61 3.54
CA ILE A 243 2.72 16.27 3.97
C ILE A 243 4.26 16.24 4.06
N ASP A 244 4.80 15.82 5.21
CA ASP A 244 6.24 15.73 5.47
C ASP A 244 6.84 14.38 5.12
N TYR A 245 6.01 13.34 4.99
CA TYR A 245 6.43 11.97 4.74
C TYR A 245 5.35 11.19 4.01
N VAL A 246 5.73 10.60 2.89
CA VAL A 246 4.92 9.56 2.23
C VAL A 246 5.78 8.33 2.02
N ARG A 247 5.27 7.17 2.44
CA ARG A 247 5.81 5.87 2.03
C ARG A 247 4.70 5.06 1.39
N GLY A 248 4.95 4.53 0.19
CA GLY A 248 3.82 3.91 -0.46
C GLY A 248 4.11 3.18 -1.76
N LYS A 249 3.00 2.68 -2.31
CA LYS A 249 2.93 1.98 -3.57
C LYS A 249 3.04 2.96 -4.74
N TYR A 250 3.41 2.46 -5.89
CA TYR A 250 3.53 3.22 -7.13
C TYR A 250 2.79 2.49 -8.28
N ALA A 251 2.25 3.22 -9.24
CA ALA A 251 1.35 2.68 -10.26
C ALA A 251 2.01 1.56 -11.09
N SER A 252 3.27 1.75 -11.51
CA SER A 252 4.00 0.77 -12.32
C SER A 252 4.35 -0.53 -11.57
N MET A 253 4.17 -0.59 -10.24
CA MET A 253 4.25 -1.82 -9.44
C MET A 253 3.36 -2.96 -9.98
N ALA A 254 2.33 -2.60 -10.74
CA ALA A 254 1.44 -3.56 -11.41
C ALA A 254 2.05 -4.26 -12.65
N GLY A 255 3.16 -3.76 -13.17
CA GLY A 255 3.78 -4.27 -14.38
C GLY A 255 4.06 -5.77 -14.37
N PRO A 256 4.71 -6.32 -13.33
CA PRO A 256 4.93 -7.76 -13.22
C PRO A 256 3.63 -8.59 -13.18
N ALA A 257 2.56 -8.11 -12.51
CA ALA A 257 1.26 -8.80 -12.53
C ALA A 257 0.67 -8.87 -13.96
N PHE A 258 0.86 -7.80 -14.74
CA PHE A 258 0.51 -7.83 -16.16
C PHE A 258 1.32 -8.88 -16.93
N ALA A 259 2.64 -8.97 -16.72
CA ALA A 259 3.49 -9.96 -17.37
C ALA A 259 3.10 -11.40 -16.97
N MET A 260 2.67 -11.64 -15.71
CA MET A 260 2.12 -12.93 -15.28
C MET A 260 0.93 -13.35 -16.13
N ILE A 261 -0.07 -12.47 -16.24
CA ILE A 261 -1.27 -12.74 -17.04
C ILE A 261 -0.93 -12.90 -18.51
N TYR A 262 -0.05 -12.06 -19.05
CA TYR A 262 0.33 -12.12 -20.46
C TYR A 262 1.05 -13.43 -20.79
N ASN A 263 1.97 -13.89 -19.96
CA ASN A 263 2.61 -15.21 -20.11
C ASN A 263 1.58 -16.34 -20.12
N ALA A 264 0.61 -16.30 -19.22
CA ALA A 264 -0.41 -17.34 -19.13
C ALA A 264 -1.28 -17.40 -20.39
N ILE A 265 -1.83 -16.28 -20.84
CA ILE A 265 -2.70 -16.23 -22.05
C ILE A 265 -1.96 -16.50 -23.35
N THR A 266 -0.64 -16.31 -23.39
CA THR A 266 0.18 -16.57 -24.58
C THR A 266 0.83 -17.95 -24.60
N GLY A 267 0.55 -18.79 -23.58
CA GLY A 267 0.97 -20.19 -23.52
C GLY A 267 2.37 -20.44 -22.95
N THR A 268 2.90 -19.49 -22.20
CA THR A 268 4.19 -19.58 -21.50
C THR A 268 4.06 -19.42 -19.97
N PRO A 269 3.07 -20.05 -19.28
CA PRO A 269 2.86 -19.86 -17.84
C PRO A 269 4.05 -20.33 -17.00
N ASP A 270 4.87 -21.24 -17.51
CA ASP A 270 6.05 -21.76 -16.80
C ASP A 270 7.13 -20.68 -16.55
N VAL A 271 7.10 -19.55 -17.26
CA VAL A 271 7.95 -18.38 -16.99
C VAL A 271 7.66 -17.75 -15.63
N VAL A 272 6.42 -17.90 -15.16
CA VAL A 272 5.95 -17.27 -13.89
C VAL A 272 5.49 -18.30 -12.86
N ARG A 273 5.78 -19.58 -13.08
CA ARG A 273 5.46 -20.66 -12.16
C ARG A 273 6.70 -21.51 -11.89
N GLU A 274 7.07 -21.63 -10.63
CA GLU A 274 8.20 -22.46 -10.25
C GLU A 274 7.72 -23.86 -9.81
N ASN A 275 8.21 -24.90 -10.46
CA ASN A 275 7.78 -26.29 -10.23
C ASN A 275 6.26 -26.53 -10.34
N GLY A 276 5.57 -25.73 -11.12
CA GLY A 276 4.11 -25.78 -11.29
C GLY A 276 3.32 -25.01 -10.22
N GLU A 277 3.98 -24.40 -9.25
CA GLU A 277 3.37 -23.54 -8.22
C GLU A 277 3.40 -22.08 -8.67
N ALA A 278 2.36 -21.33 -8.32
CA ALA A 278 2.29 -19.89 -8.52
C ALA A 278 3.34 -19.15 -7.68
N VAL A 279 3.94 -18.08 -8.19
CA VAL A 279 4.94 -17.33 -7.45
C VAL A 279 4.31 -16.31 -6.47
N ARG A 280 5.04 -16.02 -5.39
CA ARG A 280 4.75 -14.93 -4.47
C ARG A 280 6.00 -14.08 -4.35
N LEU A 281 6.01 -12.92 -5.05
CA LEU A 281 7.17 -12.06 -5.17
C LEU A 281 6.95 -10.74 -4.44
N TYR A 282 8.03 -10.17 -3.94
CA TYR A 282 7.99 -9.01 -3.07
C TYR A 282 8.55 -7.77 -3.74
N GLN A 283 7.89 -6.64 -3.50
CA GLN A 283 8.28 -5.34 -4.01
C GLN A 283 8.40 -4.32 -2.88
N ASN A 284 9.37 -3.42 -3.01
CA ASN A 284 9.59 -2.37 -2.04
C ASN A 284 8.53 -1.27 -2.12
N LEU A 285 8.26 -0.64 -0.99
CA LEU A 285 7.58 0.65 -0.94
C LEU A 285 8.61 1.76 -1.09
N TRP A 286 8.27 2.81 -1.83
CA TRP A 286 9.12 3.99 -1.95
C TRP A 286 8.82 5.01 -0.87
N THR A 287 9.79 5.86 -0.55
CA THR A 287 9.67 6.88 0.50
C THR A 287 10.06 8.24 -0.05
N ALA A 288 9.22 9.25 0.16
CA ALA A 288 9.52 10.65 -0.05
C ALA A 288 9.37 11.42 1.28
N LYS A 289 10.34 12.30 1.56
CA LYS A 289 10.42 13.13 2.78
C LYS A 289 10.42 14.62 2.43
N SER A 290 10.12 14.95 1.20
CA SER A 290 10.02 16.32 0.67
C SER A 290 9.19 16.34 -0.60
N GLU A 291 8.71 17.54 -0.97
CA GLU A 291 8.03 17.80 -2.24
C GLU A 291 8.92 17.37 -3.44
N GLU A 292 10.22 17.73 -3.40
CA GLU A 292 11.16 17.42 -4.48
C GLU A 292 11.32 15.92 -4.70
N GLU A 293 11.52 15.16 -3.61
CA GLU A 293 11.62 13.70 -3.67
C GLU A 293 10.29 13.08 -4.17
N TYR A 294 9.15 13.59 -3.72
CA TYR A 294 7.86 13.09 -4.17
C TYR A 294 7.65 13.29 -5.67
N VAL A 295 7.95 14.48 -6.18
CA VAL A 295 7.82 14.81 -7.61
C VAL A 295 8.73 13.94 -8.47
N GLU A 296 9.97 13.70 -8.03
CA GLU A 296 10.91 12.81 -8.72
C GLU A 296 10.35 11.38 -8.78
N LEU A 297 9.99 10.80 -7.63
CA LEU A 297 9.51 9.43 -7.55
C LEU A 297 8.16 9.24 -8.26
N TYR A 298 7.27 10.23 -8.20
CA TYR A 298 6.03 10.23 -8.95
C TYR A 298 6.29 10.17 -10.47
N GLY A 299 7.33 10.84 -10.95
CA GLY A 299 7.75 10.76 -12.34
C GLY A 299 8.12 9.34 -12.78
N TYR A 300 8.82 8.57 -11.93
CA TYR A 300 9.12 7.15 -12.19
C TYR A 300 7.89 6.25 -12.01
N ALA A 301 7.02 6.59 -11.08
CA ALA A 301 5.80 5.82 -10.81
C ALA A 301 4.81 5.83 -11.98
N THR A 302 4.71 6.95 -12.69
CA THR A 302 3.68 7.22 -13.72
C THR A 302 4.19 7.22 -15.14
N GLY A 303 5.51 7.13 -15.34
CA GLY A 303 6.13 7.18 -16.66
C GLY A 303 6.19 8.58 -17.27
N ILE A 304 6.13 9.63 -16.45
CA ILE A 304 6.45 10.99 -16.93
C ILE A 304 7.89 11.05 -17.43
N TYR A 305 8.80 10.32 -16.78
CA TYR A 305 10.15 10.09 -17.26
C TYR A 305 10.21 8.75 -17.98
N GLU A 306 10.56 7.68 -17.27
CA GLU A 306 10.41 6.30 -17.71
C GLU A 306 9.82 5.48 -16.56
N ASN A 307 9.00 4.47 -16.88
CA ASN A 307 8.36 3.65 -15.85
C ASN A 307 9.37 2.79 -15.10
N ALA A 308 9.11 2.56 -13.82
CA ALA A 308 9.86 1.62 -13.00
C ALA A 308 9.90 0.20 -13.61
N TYR A 309 8.90 -0.16 -14.41
CA TYR A 309 8.89 -1.32 -15.29
C TYR A 309 8.49 -0.86 -16.69
N SER A 310 9.48 -0.69 -17.57
CA SER A 310 9.25 -0.30 -18.97
C SER A 310 8.65 -1.47 -19.78
N CYS A 311 8.13 -1.16 -20.96
CA CYS A 311 7.74 -2.23 -21.90
C CYS A 311 8.91 -3.16 -22.24
N ASP A 312 10.11 -2.61 -22.40
CA ASP A 312 11.30 -3.39 -22.75
C ASP A 312 11.73 -4.29 -21.59
N ASP A 313 11.64 -3.83 -20.34
CA ASP A 313 11.87 -4.67 -19.15
C ASP A 313 10.88 -5.85 -19.11
N LEU A 314 9.59 -5.55 -19.27
CA LEU A 314 8.56 -6.60 -19.21
C LEU A 314 8.68 -7.60 -20.37
N MET A 315 9.09 -7.16 -21.57
CA MET A 315 9.29 -8.08 -22.70
C MET A 315 10.40 -9.10 -22.45
N GLN A 316 11.42 -8.77 -21.64
CA GLN A 316 12.50 -9.70 -21.28
C GLN A 316 12.04 -10.86 -20.38
N VAL A 317 10.90 -10.72 -19.73
CA VAL A 317 10.31 -11.74 -18.83
C VAL A 317 8.99 -12.30 -19.35
N ILE A 318 8.71 -12.12 -20.63
CA ILE A 318 7.54 -12.68 -21.32
C ILE A 318 8.04 -13.65 -22.40
N GLY A 319 7.79 -14.95 -22.20
CA GLY A 319 8.30 -16.01 -23.05
C GLY A 319 7.90 -15.92 -24.53
N GLN A 320 6.86 -15.16 -24.87
CA GLN A 320 6.52 -14.86 -26.26
C GLN A 320 7.54 -13.94 -26.94
N PHE A 321 8.21 -13.06 -26.20
CA PHE A 321 9.16 -12.09 -26.73
C PHE A 321 10.61 -12.51 -26.47
N ASP A 322 10.87 -13.18 -25.35
CA ASP A 322 12.17 -13.72 -25.00
C ASP A 322 12.08 -15.21 -24.66
N VAL A 323 12.75 -16.03 -25.47
CA VAL A 323 12.73 -17.50 -25.33
C VAL A 323 13.56 -18.00 -24.14
N ASP A 324 14.43 -17.14 -23.60
CA ASP A 324 15.27 -17.42 -22.43
C ASP A 324 14.60 -16.95 -21.14
N ALA A 325 13.40 -16.32 -21.21
CA ALA A 325 12.63 -15.91 -20.03
C ALA A 325 12.27 -17.13 -19.16
N ASP A 326 12.55 -17.02 -17.87
CA ASP A 326 12.36 -18.08 -16.88
C ASP A 326 11.89 -17.52 -15.53
N PRO A 327 11.49 -18.35 -14.56
CA PRO A 327 11.06 -17.87 -13.24
C PRO A 327 12.12 -17.08 -12.49
N GLN A 328 13.40 -17.34 -12.70
CA GLN A 328 14.47 -16.64 -12.04
C GLN A 328 14.61 -15.20 -12.58
N SER A 329 14.64 -15.02 -13.90
CA SER A 329 14.70 -13.71 -14.54
C SER A 329 13.45 -12.87 -14.20
N PHE A 330 12.28 -13.50 -14.15
CA PHE A 330 11.04 -12.86 -13.73
C PHE A 330 11.11 -12.36 -12.28
N LYS A 331 11.61 -13.20 -11.37
CA LYS A 331 11.81 -12.86 -9.97
C LYS A 331 12.82 -11.71 -9.81
N GLU A 332 13.97 -11.80 -10.44
CA GLU A 332 15.03 -10.78 -10.37
C GLU A 332 14.52 -9.42 -10.82
N LEU A 333 13.83 -9.34 -11.96
CA LEU A 333 13.22 -8.09 -12.43
C LEU A 333 12.19 -7.55 -11.43
N THR A 334 11.31 -8.43 -10.91
CA THR A 334 10.20 -8.02 -10.03
C THR A 334 10.70 -7.50 -8.69
N GLU A 335 11.67 -8.17 -8.08
CA GLU A 335 12.19 -7.85 -6.75
C GLU A 335 13.21 -6.70 -6.75
N ALA A 336 13.84 -6.39 -7.90
CA ALA A 336 14.67 -5.20 -8.10
C ALA A 336 13.80 -3.94 -8.19
N SER A 337 13.05 -3.64 -7.14
CA SER A 337 11.97 -2.66 -7.09
C SER A 337 12.24 -1.48 -6.16
N ASP A 338 13.38 -1.46 -5.47
CA ASP A 338 13.82 -0.28 -4.73
C ASP A 338 14.21 0.85 -5.68
N VAL A 339 14.25 2.09 -5.15
CA VAL A 339 14.48 3.30 -5.94
C VAL A 339 15.82 3.28 -6.68
N GLU A 340 16.87 2.75 -6.05
CA GLU A 340 18.21 2.67 -6.64
C GLU A 340 18.22 1.71 -7.83
N SER A 341 17.71 0.50 -7.66
CA SER A 341 17.60 -0.50 -8.71
C SER A 341 16.75 0.00 -9.90
N VAL A 342 15.67 0.73 -9.61
CA VAL A 342 14.82 1.35 -10.63
C VAL A 342 15.58 2.44 -11.39
N LYS A 343 16.30 3.34 -10.70
CA LYS A 343 17.11 4.37 -11.31
C LYS A 343 18.23 3.76 -12.18
N GLU A 344 18.94 2.76 -11.67
CA GLU A 344 19.96 2.05 -12.45
C GLU A 344 19.38 1.50 -13.75
N ARG A 345 18.21 0.87 -13.72
CA ARG A 345 17.56 0.31 -14.90
C ARG A 345 17.12 1.39 -15.88
N ILE A 346 16.49 2.47 -15.42
CA ILE A 346 16.04 3.61 -16.26
C ILE A 346 17.21 4.32 -16.95
N PHE A 347 18.32 4.50 -16.25
CA PHE A 347 19.48 5.26 -16.77
C PHE A 347 20.57 4.38 -17.39
N ALA A 348 20.39 3.05 -17.47
CA ALA A 348 21.33 2.15 -18.15
C ALA A 348 21.19 2.20 -19.69
N HIS A 349 20.14 2.82 -20.19
CA HIS A 349 19.83 3.00 -21.61
C HIS A 349 20.00 4.46 -22.02
#